data_25ddc6a070a6e8fd68a165aba73084da
#
_entry.id   25ddc6a070a6e8fd68a165aba73084da
#
_cell.length_a   1.000
_cell.length_b   1.000
_cell.length_c   1.000
_cell.angle_alpha   90.00
_cell.angle_beta   90.00
_cell.angle_gamma   90.00
#
_symmetry.space_group_name_H-M   'P 1'
#
loop_
_entity.id
_entity.type
_entity.pdbx_description
1 polymer ?
#
loop_
_entity_poly.entity_id
_entity_poly.type
_entity_poly.pdbx_seq_one_letter_code
_entity_poly.pdbx_strand_id
1 'polypeptide(L)'
;MDISSAQDEPRRPPVPRDPELPQLLRREVPLPAADEPAEELEESRPEDPEPILEADPVPEDVRTTGGHPAGEPEPLTLSMPRVPLPAQTAPAGASNGKVDRQAIKDLEVRLLGSERTMKRREVAAGAGVSLLSARKIWRALGFANLGDEDLAFTQADLDALTTIIDLVREERLTEEAAISITRSVGQMTDRMVVWQVEALVEEMVHQRGLTDAQARQRLVHELPNLIDSLEKVLVYSYRRQLNAGVARLTVRAEAGLGAGTGADDEDSLPLLRAVGFADLVSYTSLSRQMNEKTLAQLVQRFENRCAEIISVGGGRLVKTIGDEVLYIASSPQAGAEISLALAKAIGDDDLLPSARVAMVWGRVLSRLGDIYGPTVNLAARLTTLAEPGTVLVDATTASTLAGDERFVLIPQKVRTVRGFGEVNPVTVAHGTGKGLVVD
;
A
#
# COMPACT_ATOMS: atom_id res chain seq x y z
N MET A 1 67.18 -31.49 35.18
CA MET A 1 67.34 -30.05 34.95
C MET A 1 65.98 -29.56 34.42
N ASP A 2 65.21 -29.07 35.37
CA ASP A 2 63.89 -28.43 35.13
C ASP A 2 64.05 -27.06 34.48
N ILE A 3 63.28 -26.77 33.45
CA ILE A 3 62.90 -25.40 33.12
C ILE A 3 61.46 -25.41 32.73
N SER A 4 60.59 -25.09 33.71
CA SER A 4 59.19 -24.68 33.55
C SER A 4 59.15 -23.27 32.99
N SER A 5 58.51 -23.07 31.84
CA SER A 5 58.17 -21.75 31.31
C SER A 5 56.69 -21.58 31.43
N ALA A 6 56.25 -20.81 32.43
CA ALA A 6 54.91 -20.30 32.59
C ALA A 6 54.61 -19.25 31.49
N GLN A 7 53.58 -19.46 30.73
CA GLN A 7 53.05 -18.47 29.79
C GLN A 7 52.15 -17.49 30.55
N ASP A 8 52.52 -16.22 30.48
CA ASP A 8 51.80 -15.06 31.02
C ASP A 8 50.60 -14.74 30.15
N GLU A 9 49.38 -14.96 30.66
CA GLU A 9 48.13 -14.49 30.02
C GLU A 9 47.93 -13.00 30.32
N PRO A 10 47.60 -12.18 29.30
CA PRO A 10 47.32 -10.78 29.54
C PRO A 10 45.95 -10.60 30.23
N ARG A 11 46.00 -9.98 31.41
CA ARG A 11 44.81 -9.59 32.20
C ARG A 11 43.97 -8.59 31.43
N ARG A 12 42.66 -8.90 31.24
CA ARG A 12 41.66 -7.97 30.72
C ARG A 12 41.52 -6.78 31.68
N PRO A 13 41.35 -5.55 31.13
CA PRO A 13 41.06 -4.38 31.95
C PRO A 13 39.66 -4.47 32.55
N PRO A 14 39.41 -3.86 33.72
CA PRO A 14 38.09 -3.89 34.36
C PRO A 14 37.07 -3.04 33.57
N VAL A 15 35.88 -3.59 33.41
CA VAL A 15 34.70 -2.92 32.80
C VAL A 15 34.31 -1.73 33.70
N PRO A 16 34.15 -0.51 33.16
CA PRO A 16 33.62 0.62 33.92
C PRO A 16 32.18 0.34 34.35
N ARG A 17 31.87 0.64 35.62
CA ARG A 17 30.49 0.63 36.14
C ARG A 17 29.73 1.83 35.56
N ASP A 18 28.56 1.56 35.04
CA ASP A 18 27.62 2.56 34.51
C ASP A 18 27.35 3.69 35.51
N PRO A 19 27.39 4.94 35.09
CA PRO A 19 26.83 6.02 35.87
C PRO A 19 25.29 5.96 35.88
N GLU A 20 24.74 6.27 37.04
CA GLU A 20 23.34 6.23 37.40
C GLU A 20 22.44 6.91 36.33
N LEU A 21 21.43 6.20 35.87
CA LEU A 21 20.32 6.72 35.05
C LEU A 21 19.61 7.88 35.77
N PRO A 22 19.28 8.97 35.08
CA PRO A 22 18.56 10.09 35.69
C PRO A 22 17.16 9.70 36.14
N GLN A 23 16.79 10.11 37.34
CA GLN A 23 15.50 9.86 38.03
C GLN A 23 14.29 10.57 37.42
N LEU A 24 14.21 10.79 36.11
CA LEU A 24 13.14 11.56 35.47
C LEU A 24 11.99 10.72 34.90
N LEU A 25 11.99 9.40 35.06
CA LEU A 25 10.92 8.50 34.54
C LEU A 25 10.05 7.85 35.63
N ARG A 26 10.04 8.36 36.86
CA ARG A 26 9.06 7.98 37.88
C ARG A 26 8.11 9.14 38.16
N ARG A 27 7.23 9.47 37.20
CA ARG A 27 5.95 10.11 37.50
C ARG A 27 4.89 9.03 37.41
N GLU A 28 4.54 8.48 38.54
CA GLU A 28 3.29 7.77 38.75
C GLU A 28 2.15 8.78 38.48
N VAL A 29 1.34 8.51 37.46
CA VAL A 29 0.07 9.18 37.25
C VAL A 29 -0.89 8.62 38.30
N PRO A 30 -1.45 9.42 39.23
CA PRO A 30 -2.44 8.89 40.16
C PRO A 30 -3.71 8.51 39.40
N LEU A 31 -4.20 7.32 39.62
CA LEU A 31 -5.55 6.90 39.22
C LEU A 31 -6.57 7.79 39.96
N PRO A 32 -7.61 8.33 39.29
CA PRO A 32 -8.67 9.05 39.95
C PRO A 32 -9.44 8.09 40.86
N ALA A 33 -9.67 8.57 42.10
CA ALA A 33 -10.48 7.87 43.07
C ALA A 33 -11.92 7.73 42.56
N ALA A 34 -12.44 6.53 42.69
CA ALA A 34 -13.86 6.27 42.55
C ALA A 34 -14.59 6.90 43.75
N ASP A 35 -15.37 7.95 43.46
CA ASP A 35 -16.53 8.42 44.21
C ASP A 35 -16.91 9.84 43.79
N GLU A 36 -17.67 9.95 42.70
CA GLU A 36 -18.62 11.08 42.51
C GLU A 36 -19.84 10.53 41.75
N PRO A 37 -21.07 10.90 42.13
CA PRO A 37 -22.29 10.34 41.55
C PRO A 37 -22.52 10.87 40.12
N ALA A 38 -23.04 9.98 39.29
CA ALA A 38 -23.43 10.25 37.90
C ALA A 38 -24.47 11.41 37.87
N GLU A 39 -24.13 12.54 37.26
CA GLU A 39 -25.10 13.48 36.74
C GLU A 39 -25.77 12.85 35.49
N GLU A 40 -27.09 12.74 35.59
CA GLU A 40 -27.97 12.34 34.47
C GLU A 40 -27.81 13.34 33.32
N LEU A 41 -27.16 12.91 32.26
CA LEU A 41 -27.24 13.60 30.97
C LEU A 41 -28.57 13.26 30.33
N GLU A 42 -29.47 14.25 30.27
CA GLU A 42 -30.71 14.21 29.49
C GLU A 42 -30.41 13.75 28.05
N GLU A 43 -30.98 12.62 27.69
CA GLU A 43 -31.05 12.14 26.29
C GLU A 43 -31.89 13.14 25.49
N SER A 44 -31.24 13.97 24.68
CA SER A 44 -31.91 14.72 23.62
C SER A 44 -32.41 13.75 22.56
N ARG A 45 -33.74 13.60 22.50
CA ARG A 45 -34.45 12.90 21.41
C ARG A 45 -34.03 13.47 20.04
N PRO A 46 -33.87 12.62 19.02
CA PRO A 46 -33.69 13.10 17.65
C PRO A 46 -35.01 13.79 17.19
N GLU A 47 -34.86 15.01 16.68
CA GLU A 47 -35.94 15.75 16.02
C GLU A 47 -36.41 14.98 14.78
N ASP A 48 -37.74 14.93 14.62
CA ASP A 48 -38.41 14.34 13.46
C ASP A 48 -37.99 15.07 12.17
N PRO A 49 -37.82 14.36 11.04
CA PRO A 49 -37.48 14.99 9.76
C PRO A 49 -38.67 15.81 9.23
N GLU A 50 -38.39 17.08 8.85
CA GLU A 50 -39.31 17.93 8.16
C GLU A 50 -39.82 17.28 6.85
N PRO A 51 -41.09 17.56 6.46
CA PRO A 51 -41.70 16.95 5.26
C PRO A 51 -41.04 17.49 3.97
N ILE A 52 -40.72 16.56 3.09
CA ILE A 52 -40.21 16.81 1.75
C ILE A 52 -41.28 17.52 0.95
N LEU A 53 -40.98 18.75 0.52
CA LEU A 53 -41.81 19.48 -0.46
C LEU A 53 -41.76 18.74 -1.82
N GLU A 54 -42.90 18.38 -2.32
CA GLU A 54 -43.10 17.82 -3.67
C GLU A 54 -42.54 18.79 -4.72
N ALA A 55 -41.70 18.27 -5.62
CA ALA A 55 -41.18 18.99 -6.77
C ALA A 55 -42.22 19.00 -7.90
N ASP A 56 -42.51 20.19 -8.45
CA ASP A 56 -43.36 20.41 -9.60
C ASP A 56 -42.89 19.66 -10.86
N PRO A 57 -43.81 19.23 -11.74
CA PRO A 57 -43.48 18.46 -12.94
C PRO A 57 -42.87 19.36 -14.03
N VAL A 58 -41.79 18.87 -14.63
CA VAL A 58 -41.14 19.49 -15.80
C VAL A 58 -42.00 19.25 -17.05
N PRO A 59 -42.29 20.27 -17.89
CA PRO A 59 -43.05 20.09 -19.12
C PRO A 59 -42.24 19.39 -20.22
N GLU A 60 -42.86 18.38 -20.84
CA GLU A 60 -42.49 17.86 -22.16
C GLU A 60 -42.73 18.93 -23.22
N ASP A 61 -41.78 19.22 -24.05
CA ASP A 61 -41.82 19.44 -25.48
C ASP A 61 -40.63 20.28 -25.94
N VAL A 62 -39.73 19.68 -26.73
CA VAL A 62 -39.25 20.24 -28.00
C VAL A 62 -38.64 19.11 -28.84
N ARG A 63 -39.40 18.67 -29.84
CA ARG A 63 -38.87 17.99 -31.03
C ARG A 63 -38.21 19.04 -31.93
N THR A 64 -37.02 18.75 -32.43
CA THR A 64 -36.61 19.09 -33.84
C THR A 64 -35.28 18.42 -34.14
N THR A 65 -35.30 17.46 -35.02
CA THR A 65 -34.80 17.40 -36.40
C THR A 65 -33.29 17.63 -36.61
N GLY A 66 -32.65 16.56 -37.06
CA GLY A 66 -31.80 16.59 -38.24
C GLY A 66 -30.29 16.66 -38.04
N GLY A 67 -29.62 15.57 -38.41
CA GLY A 67 -28.44 15.78 -39.21
C GLY A 67 -27.12 15.11 -38.78
N HIS A 68 -26.83 14.01 -39.39
CA HIS A 68 -25.54 13.40 -39.76
C HIS A 68 -24.68 12.73 -38.69
N PRO A 69 -24.21 11.50 -38.98
CA PRO A 69 -23.36 10.73 -38.08
C PRO A 69 -21.90 11.15 -38.28
N ALA A 70 -21.32 11.70 -37.26
CA ALA A 70 -19.86 11.79 -37.12
C ALA A 70 -19.35 10.45 -36.55
N GLY A 71 -18.35 9.86 -37.21
CA GLY A 71 -17.82 8.55 -36.89
C GLY A 71 -17.30 8.48 -35.46
N GLU A 72 -17.57 7.34 -34.83
CA GLU A 72 -17.00 6.95 -33.57
C GLU A 72 -15.46 6.90 -33.70
N PRO A 73 -14.69 7.47 -32.76
CA PRO A 73 -13.25 7.24 -32.72
C PRO A 73 -13.01 5.78 -32.33
N GLU A 74 -12.31 5.05 -33.18
CA GLU A 74 -11.85 3.70 -32.86
C GLU A 74 -11.00 3.71 -31.58
N PRO A 75 -11.22 2.75 -30.65
CA PRO A 75 -10.38 2.62 -29.49
C PRO A 75 -8.95 2.21 -29.94
N LEU A 76 -7.94 2.95 -29.51
CA LEU A 76 -6.53 2.62 -29.69
C LEU A 76 -6.24 1.30 -28.95
N THR A 77 -6.46 0.20 -29.62
CA THR A 77 -6.00 -1.12 -29.18
C THR A 77 -4.50 -1.22 -29.41
N LEU A 78 -3.72 -1.19 -28.33
CA LEU A 78 -2.36 -1.72 -28.33
C LEU A 78 -2.46 -3.20 -28.73
N SER A 79 -2.27 -3.46 -30.02
CA SER A 79 -2.27 -4.79 -30.59
C SER A 79 -0.96 -5.50 -30.22
N MET A 80 -0.95 -6.14 -29.06
CA MET A 80 0.02 -7.19 -28.80
C MET A 80 -0.28 -8.36 -29.76
N PRO A 81 0.73 -8.96 -30.41
CA PRO A 81 0.51 -10.09 -31.30
C PRO A 81 -0.16 -11.21 -30.49
N ARG A 82 -1.38 -11.58 -30.91
CA ARG A 82 -2.09 -12.75 -30.38
C ARG A 82 -1.31 -13.99 -30.76
N VAL A 83 -0.65 -14.61 -29.79
CA VAL A 83 -0.19 -15.99 -29.93
C VAL A 83 -1.47 -16.84 -30.01
N PRO A 84 -1.70 -17.60 -31.10
CA PRO A 84 -2.85 -18.49 -31.16
C PRO A 84 -2.75 -19.51 -30.03
N LEU A 85 -3.66 -19.46 -29.10
CA LEU A 85 -3.85 -20.54 -28.13
C LEU A 85 -4.31 -21.78 -28.92
N PRO A 86 -3.72 -22.95 -28.65
CA PRO A 86 -4.17 -24.19 -29.29
C PRO A 86 -5.67 -24.37 -29.03
N ALA A 87 -6.43 -24.69 -30.06
CA ALA A 87 -7.86 -24.95 -29.97
C ALA A 87 -8.12 -26.05 -28.93
N GLN A 88 -8.52 -25.64 -27.74
CA GLN A 88 -8.94 -26.56 -26.70
C GLN A 88 -10.36 -27.02 -27.04
N THR A 89 -10.48 -28.30 -27.43
CA THR A 89 -11.75 -28.98 -27.42
C THR A 89 -12.42 -28.79 -26.07
N ALA A 90 -13.59 -28.16 -26.08
CA ALA A 90 -14.39 -27.96 -24.86
C ALA A 90 -14.59 -29.32 -24.17
N PRO A 91 -14.23 -29.49 -22.89
CA PRO A 91 -14.61 -30.70 -22.17
C PRO A 91 -16.12 -30.67 -22.00
N ALA A 92 -16.79 -31.65 -22.58
CA ALA A 92 -18.19 -31.96 -22.34
C ALA A 92 -18.37 -32.29 -20.84
N GLY A 93 -19.14 -31.47 -20.14
CA GLY A 93 -19.49 -31.73 -18.76
C GLY A 93 -19.77 -30.44 -18.00
N ALA A 94 -20.89 -29.77 -18.32
CA ALA A 94 -21.48 -28.81 -17.39
C ALA A 94 -21.99 -29.59 -16.18
N SER A 95 -21.12 -29.77 -15.15
CA SER A 95 -21.53 -30.30 -13.86
C SER A 95 -22.33 -29.22 -13.14
N ASN A 96 -23.59 -29.52 -12.86
CA ASN A 96 -24.49 -28.75 -12.01
C ASN A 96 -23.77 -28.29 -10.74
N GLY A 97 -23.40 -27.01 -10.64
CA GLY A 97 -23.21 -26.20 -9.42
C GLY A 97 -22.49 -26.79 -8.20
N LYS A 98 -21.96 -28.01 -8.26
CA LYS A 98 -21.19 -28.62 -7.18
C LYS A 98 -19.73 -28.21 -7.27
N VAL A 99 -19.24 -27.61 -6.20
CA VAL A 99 -17.80 -27.32 -6.03
C VAL A 99 -17.01 -28.64 -6.20
N ASP A 100 -16.08 -28.65 -7.13
CA ASP A 100 -15.18 -29.79 -7.35
C ASP A 100 -14.14 -29.87 -6.24
N ARG A 101 -14.50 -30.62 -5.18
CA ARG A 101 -13.64 -30.78 -4.00
C ARG A 101 -12.33 -31.50 -4.32
N GLN A 102 -12.33 -32.38 -5.33
CA GLN A 102 -11.12 -33.09 -5.71
C GLN A 102 -10.14 -32.13 -6.41
N ALA A 103 -10.61 -31.30 -7.34
CA ALA A 103 -9.77 -30.30 -7.98
C ALA A 103 -9.18 -29.30 -6.96
N ILE A 104 -9.94 -28.91 -5.93
CA ILE A 104 -9.42 -28.06 -4.85
C ILE A 104 -8.31 -28.78 -4.09
N LYS A 105 -8.49 -30.05 -3.75
CA LYS A 105 -7.48 -30.83 -3.05
C LYS A 105 -6.20 -31.01 -3.89
N ASP A 106 -6.36 -31.32 -5.17
CA ASP A 106 -5.23 -31.48 -6.10
C ASP A 106 -4.47 -30.16 -6.28
N LEU A 107 -5.18 -29.03 -6.35
CA LEU A 107 -4.60 -27.70 -6.37
C LEU A 107 -3.85 -27.39 -5.06
N GLU A 108 -4.42 -27.74 -3.90
CA GLU A 108 -3.76 -27.57 -2.60
C GLU A 108 -2.42 -28.31 -2.55
N VAL A 109 -2.42 -29.59 -2.95
CA VAL A 109 -1.18 -30.40 -3.00
C VAL A 109 -0.15 -29.77 -3.95
N ARG A 110 -0.58 -29.25 -5.10
CA ARG A 110 0.35 -28.58 -6.03
C ARG A 110 0.91 -27.28 -5.45
N LEU A 111 0.09 -26.47 -4.77
CA LEU A 111 0.52 -25.21 -4.15
C LEU A 111 1.46 -25.44 -2.97
N LEU A 112 1.19 -26.43 -2.13
CA LEU A 112 1.94 -26.70 -0.91
C LEU A 112 3.05 -27.75 -1.09
N GLY A 113 3.14 -28.36 -2.28
CA GLY A 113 4.13 -29.39 -2.60
C GLY A 113 3.82 -30.78 -2.04
N SER A 114 2.88 -30.91 -1.11
CA SER A 114 2.47 -32.16 -0.48
C SER A 114 1.11 -32.03 0.22
N GLU A 115 0.52 -33.16 0.62
CA GLU A 115 -0.65 -33.14 1.52
C GLU A 115 -0.28 -32.62 2.90
N ARG A 116 -1.25 -32.06 3.60
CA ARG A 116 -1.11 -31.62 4.99
C ARG A 116 -1.10 -32.86 5.90
N THR A 117 0.04 -33.17 6.48
CA THR A 117 0.24 -34.36 7.29
C THR A 117 0.79 -34.07 8.67
N MET A 118 1.18 -32.82 8.95
CA MET A 118 1.86 -32.45 10.19
C MET A 118 0.98 -31.57 11.07
N LYS A 119 1.13 -31.79 12.38
CA LYS A 119 0.57 -30.92 13.42
C LYS A 119 1.55 -29.79 13.72
N ARG A 120 1.04 -28.67 14.22
CA ARG A 120 1.87 -27.51 14.57
C ARG A 120 2.98 -27.81 15.58
N ARG A 121 2.77 -28.79 16.52
CA ARG A 121 3.77 -29.20 17.48
C ARG A 121 4.92 -29.95 16.81
N GLU A 122 4.61 -30.76 15.80
CA GLU A 122 5.61 -31.52 15.03
C GLU A 122 6.48 -30.56 14.19
N VAL A 123 5.87 -29.58 13.55
CA VAL A 123 6.61 -28.54 12.79
C VAL A 123 7.49 -27.71 13.73
N ALA A 124 6.99 -27.26 14.88
CA ALA A 124 7.80 -26.52 15.85
C ALA A 124 8.98 -27.34 16.37
N ALA A 125 8.74 -28.62 16.71
CA ALA A 125 9.79 -29.56 17.16
C ALA A 125 10.81 -29.83 16.05
N GLY A 126 10.36 -30.05 14.82
CA GLY A 126 11.22 -30.25 13.65
C GLY A 126 12.13 -29.07 13.36
N ALA A 127 11.64 -27.84 13.52
CA ALA A 127 12.44 -26.62 13.42
C ALA A 127 13.28 -26.34 14.68
N GLY A 128 13.17 -27.17 15.75
CA GLY A 128 13.93 -27.02 16.99
C GLY A 128 13.59 -25.78 17.79
N VAL A 129 12.31 -25.34 17.78
CA VAL A 129 11.84 -24.15 18.50
C VAL A 129 10.65 -24.46 19.39
N SER A 130 10.38 -23.57 20.34
CA SER A 130 9.16 -23.65 21.15
C SER A 130 7.93 -23.41 20.29
N LEU A 131 6.80 -24.03 20.66
CA LEU A 131 5.51 -23.76 20.00
C LEU A 131 5.14 -22.26 20.07
N LEU A 132 5.56 -21.56 21.12
CA LEU A 132 5.30 -20.13 21.26
C LEU A 132 6.06 -19.31 20.20
N SER A 133 7.32 -19.62 19.97
CA SER A 133 8.15 -18.97 18.94
C SER A 133 7.60 -19.27 17.54
N ALA A 134 7.26 -20.52 17.25
CA ALA A 134 6.65 -20.88 15.98
C ALA A 134 5.31 -20.13 15.74
N ARG A 135 4.47 -19.99 16.77
CA ARG A 135 3.21 -19.22 16.69
C ARG A 135 3.42 -17.74 16.36
N LYS A 136 4.50 -17.11 16.85
CA LYS A 136 4.83 -15.72 16.51
C LYS A 136 5.10 -15.58 15.00
N ILE A 137 5.86 -16.52 14.42
CA ILE A 137 6.19 -16.54 13.00
C ILE A 137 4.92 -16.79 12.14
N TRP A 138 4.12 -17.80 12.48
CA TRP A 138 2.89 -18.10 11.73
C TRP A 138 1.87 -16.94 11.76
N ARG A 139 1.73 -16.26 12.91
CA ARG A 139 0.91 -15.04 13.00
C ARG A 139 1.49 -13.90 12.16
N ALA A 140 2.82 -13.80 12.08
CA ALA A 140 3.48 -12.83 11.24
C ALA A 140 3.22 -13.11 9.75
N LEU A 141 3.17 -14.39 9.33
CA LEU A 141 2.77 -14.80 7.98
C LEU A 141 1.27 -14.62 7.68
N GLY A 142 0.45 -14.33 8.69
CA GLY A 142 -0.99 -14.19 8.52
C GLY A 142 -1.78 -15.50 8.59
N PHE A 143 -1.15 -16.61 9.02
CA PHE A 143 -1.85 -17.89 9.10
C PHE A 143 -2.93 -17.88 10.18
N ALA A 144 -4.05 -18.53 9.87
CA ALA A 144 -5.17 -18.67 10.79
C ALA A 144 -4.76 -19.40 12.08
N ASN A 145 -5.50 -19.12 13.16
CA ASN A 145 -5.28 -19.83 14.42
C ASN A 145 -5.89 -21.24 14.34
N LEU A 146 -5.04 -22.22 14.06
CA LEU A 146 -5.42 -23.62 13.92
C LEU A 146 -5.42 -24.34 15.27
N GLY A 147 -6.20 -25.41 15.41
CA GLY A 147 -6.20 -26.27 16.59
C GLY A 147 -4.87 -27.00 16.79
N ASP A 148 -4.57 -27.44 18.03
CA ASP A 148 -3.32 -28.15 18.33
C ASP A 148 -3.21 -29.50 17.65
N GLU A 149 -4.36 -30.13 17.38
CA GLU A 149 -4.46 -31.47 16.80
C GLU A 149 -4.74 -31.46 15.30
N ASP A 150 -4.93 -30.28 14.68
CA ASP A 150 -5.22 -30.18 13.26
C ASP A 150 -4.00 -30.59 12.43
N LEU A 151 -4.20 -31.48 11.46
CA LEU A 151 -3.24 -31.80 10.42
C LEU A 151 -3.29 -30.70 9.36
N ALA A 152 -2.58 -29.61 9.60
CA ALA A 152 -2.73 -28.38 8.84
C ALA A 152 -1.44 -27.91 8.16
N PHE A 153 -0.34 -28.61 8.37
CA PHE A 153 0.98 -28.24 7.88
C PHE A 153 1.60 -29.31 6.99
N THR A 154 2.52 -28.87 6.15
CA THR A 154 3.28 -29.67 5.18
C THR A 154 4.78 -29.59 5.50
N GLN A 155 5.60 -30.34 4.75
CA GLN A 155 7.05 -30.23 4.83
C GLN A 155 7.52 -28.81 4.43
N ALA A 156 6.87 -28.16 3.47
CA ALA A 156 7.21 -26.79 3.06
C ALA A 156 7.03 -25.78 4.20
N ASP A 157 6.03 -25.97 5.06
CA ASP A 157 5.85 -25.13 6.26
C ASP A 157 7.00 -25.31 7.26
N LEU A 158 7.47 -26.55 7.44
CA LEU A 158 8.63 -26.84 8.27
C LEU A 158 9.90 -26.19 7.70
N ASP A 159 10.13 -26.33 6.39
CA ASP A 159 11.30 -25.78 5.71
C ASP A 159 11.30 -24.24 5.77
N ALA A 160 10.15 -23.61 5.58
CA ALA A 160 9.99 -22.16 5.69
C ALA A 160 10.26 -21.67 7.12
N LEU A 161 9.71 -22.35 8.14
CA LEU A 161 9.96 -22.01 9.55
C LEU A 161 11.43 -22.18 9.88
N THR A 162 12.05 -23.29 9.47
CA THR A 162 13.47 -23.58 9.71
C THR A 162 14.36 -22.50 9.08
N THR A 163 14.06 -22.10 7.83
CA THR A 163 14.79 -21.04 7.14
C THR A 163 14.80 -19.73 7.91
N ILE A 164 13.65 -19.32 8.46
CA ILE A 164 13.54 -18.08 9.25
C ILE A 164 14.33 -18.21 10.58
N ILE A 165 14.22 -19.36 11.24
CA ILE A 165 14.90 -19.62 12.52
C ILE A 165 16.41 -19.69 12.34
N ASP A 166 16.90 -20.27 11.27
CA ASP A 166 18.33 -20.37 10.99
C ASP A 166 18.97 -19.00 10.77
N LEU A 167 18.27 -18.05 10.16
CA LEU A 167 18.73 -16.65 10.07
C LEU A 167 18.95 -16.02 11.46
N VAL A 168 18.14 -16.39 12.44
CA VAL A 168 18.30 -15.91 13.82
C VAL A 168 19.43 -16.67 14.54
N ARG A 169 19.52 -18.00 14.38
CA ARG A 169 20.57 -18.83 14.98
C ARG A 169 21.97 -18.50 14.48
N GLU A 170 22.06 -18.13 13.21
CA GLU A 170 23.31 -17.71 12.56
C GLU A 170 23.65 -16.24 12.87
N GLU A 171 22.91 -15.59 13.77
CA GLU A 171 23.07 -14.18 14.17
C GLU A 171 23.04 -13.19 13.00
N ARG A 172 22.41 -13.58 11.88
CA ARG A 172 22.19 -12.69 10.72
C ARG A 172 21.05 -11.72 10.97
N LEU A 173 20.05 -12.12 11.76
CA LEU A 173 18.90 -11.31 12.16
C LEU A 173 18.63 -11.46 13.65
N THR A 174 18.14 -10.39 14.26
CA THR A 174 17.49 -10.50 15.58
C THR A 174 16.12 -11.15 15.44
N GLU A 175 15.56 -11.73 16.51
CA GLU A 175 14.19 -12.30 16.50
C GLU A 175 13.18 -11.26 16.07
N GLU A 176 13.31 -10.02 16.53
CA GLU A 176 12.41 -8.91 16.17
C GLU A 176 12.49 -8.56 14.68
N ALA A 177 13.69 -8.50 14.12
CA ALA A 177 13.88 -8.26 12.69
C ALA A 177 13.31 -9.40 11.85
N ALA A 178 13.53 -10.66 12.24
CA ALA A 178 12.98 -11.82 11.57
C ALA A 178 11.43 -11.79 11.55
N ILE A 179 10.79 -11.50 12.69
CA ILE A 179 9.33 -11.37 12.80
C ILE A 179 8.83 -10.20 11.94
N SER A 180 9.54 -9.06 11.93
CA SER A 180 9.16 -7.88 11.15
C SER A 180 9.22 -8.15 9.64
N ILE A 181 10.30 -8.78 9.16
CA ILE A 181 10.46 -9.18 7.75
C ILE A 181 9.39 -10.20 7.36
N THR A 182 9.19 -11.23 8.18
CA THR A 182 8.18 -12.25 7.94
C THR A 182 6.77 -11.65 7.84
N ARG A 183 6.44 -10.68 8.71
CA ARG A 183 5.15 -9.97 8.67
C ARG A 183 4.98 -9.19 7.39
N SER A 184 6.02 -8.50 6.93
CA SER A 184 5.95 -7.76 5.66
C SER A 184 5.70 -8.67 4.47
N VAL A 185 6.37 -9.84 4.44
CA VAL A 185 6.15 -10.85 3.39
C VAL A 185 4.71 -11.36 3.45
N GLY A 186 4.23 -11.80 4.63
CA GLY A 186 2.87 -12.33 4.78
C GLY A 186 1.79 -11.33 4.34
N GLN A 187 1.86 -10.08 4.83
CA GLN A 187 0.86 -9.05 4.49
C GLN A 187 0.88 -8.67 3.01
N MET A 188 2.07 -8.54 2.39
CA MET A 188 2.14 -8.18 0.98
C MET A 188 1.70 -9.33 0.09
N THR A 189 2.05 -10.56 0.43
CA THR A 189 1.64 -11.75 -0.33
C THR A 189 0.13 -11.97 -0.25
N ASP A 190 -0.48 -11.83 0.93
CA ASP A 190 -1.94 -11.94 1.10
C ASP A 190 -2.69 -10.95 0.19
N ARG A 191 -2.33 -9.68 0.22
CA ARG A 191 -2.93 -8.65 -0.65
C ARG A 191 -2.71 -8.94 -2.14
N MET A 192 -1.49 -9.35 -2.50
CA MET A 192 -1.15 -9.67 -3.87
C MET A 192 -1.97 -10.84 -4.40
N VAL A 193 -2.15 -11.90 -3.60
CA VAL A 193 -2.95 -13.08 -3.99
C VAL A 193 -4.41 -12.69 -4.19
N VAL A 194 -4.99 -11.87 -3.31
CA VAL A 194 -6.36 -11.35 -3.49
C VAL A 194 -6.48 -10.62 -4.83
N TRP A 195 -5.57 -9.69 -5.14
CA TRP A 195 -5.58 -8.96 -6.41
C TRP A 195 -5.41 -9.85 -7.64
N GLN A 196 -4.50 -10.83 -7.58
CA GLN A 196 -4.28 -11.76 -8.69
C GLN A 196 -5.52 -12.64 -8.95
N VAL A 197 -6.15 -13.14 -7.89
CA VAL A 197 -7.37 -13.96 -8.00
C VAL A 197 -8.51 -13.13 -8.60
N GLU A 198 -8.74 -11.90 -8.11
CA GLU A 198 -9.79 -11.04 -8.66
C GLU A 198 -9.53 -10.67 -10.12
N ALA A 199 -8.30 -10.31 -10.48
CA ALA A 199 -7.94 -10.01 -11.86
C ALA A 199 -8.16 -11.21 -12.81
N LEU A 200 -7.81 -12.43 -12.37
CA LEU A 200 -8.03 -13.65 -13.15
C LEU A 200 -9.52 -13.98 -13.29
N VAL A 201 -10.32 -13.76 -12.25
CA VAL A 201 -11.79 -13.93 -12.29
C VAL A 201 -12.39 -12.91 -13.25
N GLU A 202 -12.02 -11.64 -13.16
CA GLU A 202 -12.50 -10.57 -14.02
C GLU A 202 -12.17 -10.84 -15.50
N GLU A 203 -10.95 -11.27 -15.80
CA GLU A 203 -10.55 -11.67 -17.15
C GLU A 203 -11.44 -12.80 -17.71
N MET A 204 -11.76 -13.81 -16.90
CA MET A 204 -12.64 -14.89 -17.31
C MET A 204 -14.09 -14.43 -17.54
N VAL A 205 -14.58 -13.50 -16.72
CA VAL A 205 -15.92 -12.90 -16.90
C VAL A 205 -15.95 -12.11 -18.21
N HIS A 206 -14.95 -11.27 -18.47
CA HIS A 206 -14.91 -10.43 -19.67
C HIS A 206 -14.63 -11.19 -20.96
N GLN A 207 -13.62 -12.04 -20.97
CA GLN A 207 -13.17 -12.71 -22.19
C GLN A 207 -14.03 -13.92 -22.57
N ARG A 208 -14.59 -14.62 -21.59
CA ARG A 208 -15.35 -15.86 -21.81
C ARG A 208 -16.84 -15.73 -21.54
N GLY A 209 -17.32 -14.56 -21.10
CA GLY A 209 -18.72 -14.31 -20.79
C GLY A 209 -19.26 -15.16 -19.64
N LEU A 210 -18.38 -15.60 -18.70
CA LEU A 210 -18.78 -16.39 -17.56
C LEU A 210 -19.44 -15.51 -16.49
N THR A 211 -20.32 -16.10 -15.67
CA THR A 211 -20.72 -15.44 -14.43
C THR A 211 -19.56 -15.49 -13.43
N ASP A 212 -19.56 -14.60 -12.43
CA ASP A 212 -18.54 -14.58 -11.38
C ASP A 212 -18.35 -15.96 -10.71
N ALA A 213 -19.45 -16.60 -10.33
CA ALA A 213 -19.41 -17.93 -9.73
C ALA A 213 -18.80 -18.99 -10.65
N GLN A 214 -19.09 -18.94 -11.96
CA GLN A 214 -18.51 -19.84 -12.95
C GLN A 214 -17.01 -19.56 -13.15
N ALA A 215 -16.61 -18.29 -13.18
CA ALA A 215 -15.23 -17.88 -13.29
C ALA A 215 -14.39 -18.36 -12.11
N ARG A 216 -14.88 -18.19 -10.87
CA ARG A 216 -14.22 -18.69 -9.66
C ARG A 216 -14.09 -20.21 -9.64
N GLN A 217 -15.10 -20.95 -10.06
CA GLN A 217 -14.99 -22.40 -10.20
C GLN A 217 -13.98 -22.80 -11.29
N ARG A 218 -14.00 -22.10 -12.43
CA ARG A 218 -13.07 -22.36 -13.53
C ARG A 218 -11.63 -22.05 -13.15
N LEU A 219 -11.39 -21.02 -12.35
CA LEU A 219 -10.06 -20.63 -11.90
C LEU A 219 -9.34 -21.77 -11.18
N VAL A 220 -10.05 -22.56 -10.36
CA VAL A 220 -9.45 -23.74 -9.67
C VAL A 220 -8.77 -24.70 -10.66
N HIS A 221 -9.36 -24.87 -11.84
CA HIS A 221 -8.82 -25.76 -12.88
C HIS A 221 -7.76 -25.09 -13.77
N GLU A 222 -7.79 -23.77 -13.91
CA GLU A 222 -6.83 -23.02 -14.75
C GLU A 222 -5.57 -22.61 -13.97
N LEU A 223 -5.69 -22.38 -12.68
CA LEU A 223 -4.60 -21.88 -11.83
C LEU A 223 -3.34 -22.77 -11.87
N PRO A 224 -3.42 -24.13 -11.90
CA PRO A 224 -2.25 -24.98 -12.05
C PRO A 224 -1.37 -24.67 -13.25
N ASN A 225 -1.95 -24.13 -14.32
CA ASN A 225 -1.24 -23.79 -15.55
C ASN A 225 -0.58 -22.39 -15.47
N LEU A 226 -0.98 -21.56 -14.51
CA LEU A 226 -0.53 -20.17 -14.35
C LEU A 226 0.51 -20.02 -13.24
N ILE A 227 0.47 -20.87 -12.21
CA ILE A 227 1.28 -20.73 -10.98
C ILE A 227 2.76 -20.54 -11.30
N ASP A 228 3.38 -21.44 -12.07
CA ASP A 228 4.81 -21.40 -12.35
C ASP A 228 5.24 -20.08 -13.04
N SER A 229 4.35 -19.50 -13.85
CA SER A 229 4.59 -18.22 -14.51
C SER A 229 4.44 -17.04 -13.54
N LEU A 230 3.42 -17.07 -12.68
CA LEU A 230 3.20 -16.05 -11.66
C LEU A 230 4.34 -16.02 -10.64
N GLU A 231 4.82 -17.19 -10.19
CA GLU A 231 5.98 -17.31 -9.30
C GLU A 231 7.26 -16.75 -9.92
N LYS A 232 7.52 -17.03 -11.19
CA LYS A 232 8.69 -16.46 -11.89
C LYS A 232 8.64 -14.94 -11.94
N VAL A 233 7.47 -14.37 -12.25
CA VAL A 233 7.26 -12.91 -12.28
C VAL A 233 7.41 -12.32 -10.88
N LEU A 234 6.86 -12.98 -9.84
CA LEU A 234 6.99 -12.56 -8.46
C LEU A 234 8.45 -12.50 -8.00
N VAL A 235 9.21 -13.61 -8.23
CA VAL A 235 10.63 -13.67 -7.84
C VAL A 235 11.44 -12.62 -8.61
N TYR A 236 11.18 -12.43 -9.90
CA TYR A 236 11.83 -11.39 -10.70
C TYR A 236 11.53 -9.98 -10.15
N SER A 237 10.25 -9.68 -9.92
CA SER A 237 9.81 -8.39 -9.38
C SER A 237 10.45 -8.11 -8.02
N TYR A 238 10.41 -9.08 -7.10
CA TYR A 238 11.04 -8.97 -5.80
C TYR A 238 12.52 -8.61 -5.90
N ARG A 239 13.29 -9.37 -6.72
CA ARG A 239 14.73 -9.12 -6.93
C ARG A 239 14.99 -7.74 -7.55
N ARG A 240 14.15 -7.31 -8.49
CA ARG A 240 14.24 -6.00 -9.14
C ARG A 240 14.01 -4.86 -8.16
N GLN A 241 12.97 -4.97 -7.32
CA GLN A 241 12.65 -3.99 -6.27
C GLN A 241 13.72 -3.95 -5.17
N LEU A 242 14.24 -5.11 -4.78
CA LEU A 242 15.32 -5.18 -3.82
C LEU A 242 16.59 -4.49 -4.35
N ASN A 243 16.96 -4.74 -5.60
CA ASN A 243 18.09 -4.06 -6.24
C ASN A 243 17.91 -2.54 -6.27
N ALA A 244 16.71 -2.05 -6.65
CA ALA A 244 16.41 -0.63 -6.62
C ALA A 244 16.44 -0.06 -5.18
N GLY A 245 16.04 -0.85 -4.19
CA GLY A 245 16.15 -0.51 -2.77
C GLY A 245 17.61 -0.31 -2.34
N VAL A 246 18.47 -1.27 -2.67
CA VAL A 246 19.91 -1.21 -2.38
C VAL A 246 20.57 0.00 -3.05
N ALA A 247 20.29 0.26 -4.34
CA ALA A 247 20.81 1.43 -5.04
C ALA A 247 20.45 2.74 -4.32
N ARG A 248 19.22 2.86 -3.80
CA ARG A 248 18.82 4.03 -3.01
C ARG A 248 19.58 4.16 -1.68
N LEU A 249 19.94 3.05 -1.04
CA LEU A 249 20.75 3.06 0.19
C LEU A 249 22.19 3.56 -0.09
N THR A 250 22.79 3.12 -1.18
CA THR A 250 24.15 3.53 -1.58
C THR A 250 24.23 5.04 -1.80
N VAL A 251 23.29 5.62 -2.58
CA VAL A 251 23.23 7.06 -2.80
C VAL A 251 23.07 7.86 -1.51
N ARG A 252 22.32 7.32 -0.52
CA ARG A 252 22.16 7.97 0.79
C ARG A 252 23.40 7.88 1.65
N ALA A 253 24.10 6.75 1.64
CA ALA A 253 25.35 6.59 2.37
C ALA A 253 26.41 7.57 1.86
N GLU A 254 26.53 7.74 0.53
CA GLU A 254 27.42 8.71 -0.09
C GLU A 254 27.06 10.15 0.27
N ALA A 255 25.76 10.51 0.26
CA ALA A 255 25.29 11.84 0.65
C ALA A 255 25.51 12.12 2.16
N GLY A 256 25.34 11.12 3.02
CA GLY A 256 25.59 11.23 4.46
C GLY A 256 27.07 11.39 4.82
N LEU A 257 27.96 10.75 4.08
CA LEU A 257 29.43 10.92 4.24
C LEU A 257 29.90 12.32 3.82
N GLY A 258 29.20 12.99 2.91
CA GLY A 258 29.51 14.37 2.47
C GLY A 258 29.01 15.45 3.43
N ALA A 259 28.05 15.15 4.26
CA ALA A 259 27.40 16.12 5.15
C ALA A 259 27.91 15.98 6.60
N GLY A 260 29.17 16.08 6.92
CA GLY A 260 29.82 15.97 8.24
C GLY A 260 29.02 16.39 9.49
N THR A 261 27.84 15.83 9.69
CA THR A 261 27.00 16.05 10.87
C THR A 261 27.17 14.90 11.85
N GLY A 262 27.58 15.27 13.06
CA GLY A 262 27.93 14.41 14.16
C GLY A 262 26.88 13.32 14.42
N ALA A 263 27.41 12.14 14.60
CA ALA A 263 26.74 10.96 15.08
C ALA A 263 26.23 11.19 16.50
N ASP A 264 24.91 11.28 16.69
CA ASP A 264 24.27 11.07 18.00
C ASP A 264 22.73 10.90 17.88
N ASP A 265 22.22 10.30 16.79
CA ASP A 265 20.81 9.88 16.73
C ASP A 265 20.74 8.50 16.04
N GLU A 266 20.90 7.44 16.83
CA GLU A 266 20.85 6.03 16.37
C GLU A 266 19.44 5.50 16.08
N ASP A 267 18.38 6.27 16.28
CA ASP A 267 17.01 5.85 15.96
C ASP A 267 16.51 6.49 14.66
N SER A 268 16.42 5.64 13.63
CA SER A 268 15.74 5.84 12.34
C SER A 268 15.54 7.30 11.92
N LEU A 269 16.57 7.90 11.31
CA LEU A 269 16.54 9.25 10.77
C LEU A 269 15.29 9.46 9.90
N PRO A 270 14.44 10.43 10.22
CA PRO A 270 13.28 10.74 9.41
C PRO A 270 13.71 11.15 8.02
N LEU A 271 13.16 10.48 7.01
CA LEU A 271 13.49 10.73 5.62
C LEU A 271 12.78 11.98 5.14
N LEU A 272 13.51 12.91 4.49
CA LEU A 272 12.88 14.01 3.76
C LEU A 272 12.26 13.46 2.47
N ARG A 273 10.94 13.71 2.29
CA ARG A 273 10.18 13.31 1.09
C ARG A 273 9.14 14.35 0.73
N ALA A 274 8.87 14.45 -0.56
CA ALA A 274 7.61 15.02 -1.00
C ALA A 274 6.53 13.97 -0.78
N VAL A 275 5.51 14.29 -0.01
CA VAL A 275 4.34 13.46 0.27
C VAL A 275 3.16 14.06 -0.44
N GLY A 276 2.56 13.33 -1.37
CA GLY A 276 1.42 13.81 -2.12
C GLY A 276 0.21 12.90 -1.97
N PHE A 277 -0.95 13.55 -2.01
CA PHE A 277 -2.26 12.89 -2.06
C PHE A 277 -3.02 13.41 -3.27
N ALA A 278 -3.79 12.52 -3.90
CA ALA A 278 -4.80 12.87 -4.89
C ALA A 278 -6.09 12.15 -4.55
N ASP A 279 -7.21 12.89 -4.50
CA ASP A 279 -8.53 12.43 -4.06
C ASP A 279 -9.58 12.82 -5.11
N LEU A 280 -10.45 11.88 -5.50
CA LEU A 280 -11.51 12.16 -6.48
C LEU A 280 -12.65 12.96 -5.88
N VAL A 281 -13.04 14.02 -6.57
CA VAL A 281 -14.15 14.89 -6.12
C VAL A 281 -15.47 14.14 -6.17
N SER A 282 -16.26 14.25 -5.09
CA SER A 282 -17.62 13.70 -5.01
C SER A 282 -17.74 12.18 -5.18
N TYR A 283 -16.67 11.43 -4.99
CA TYR A 283 -16.68 9.97 -5.12
C TYR A 283 -17.76 9.30 -4.26
N THR A 284 -17.93 9.70 -3.00
CA THR A 284 -18.95 9.15 -2.10
C THR A 284 -20.37 9.30 -2.66
N SER A 285 -20.64 10.41 -3.38
CA SER A 285 -21.92 10.62 -4.05
C SER A 285 -22.05 9.73 -5.30
N LEU A 286 -20.99 9.63 -6.09
CA LEU A 286 -20.93 8.80 -7.29
C LEU A 286 -21.08 7.31 -6.97
N SER A 287 -20.41 6.84 -5.92
CA SER A 287 -20.46 5.44 -5.51
C SER A 287 -21.85 4.96 -5.11
N ARG A 288 -22.72 5.87 -4.63
CA ARG A 288 -24.12 5.56 -4.33
C ARG A 288 -25.02 5.48 -5.56
N GLN A 289 -24.62 6.12 -6.67
CA GLN A 289 -25.41 6.21 -7.90
C GLN A 289 -24.99 5.18 -8.95
N MET A 290 -23.77 4.70 -8.88
CA MET A 290 -23.20 3.73 -9.82
C MET A 290 -23.48 2.29 -9.38
N ASN A 291 -23.61 1.38 -10.35
CA ASN A 291 -23.55 -0.03 -10.04
C ASN A 291 -22.11 -0.46 -9.70
N GLU A 292 -21.97 -1.59 -9.02
CA GLU A 292 -20.67 -2.10 -8.52
C GLU A 292 -19.62 -2.25 -9.63
N LYS A 293 -20.03 -2.71 -10.81
CA LYS A 293 -19.14 -2.91 -11.95
C LYS A 293 -18.58 -1.59 -12.47
N THR A 294 -19.44 -0.59 -12.67
CA THR A 294 -19.01 0.74 -13.15
C THR A 294 -18.12 1.42 -12.10
N LEU A 295 -18.43 1.26 -10.82
CA LEU A 295 -17.62 1.80 -9.73
C LEU A 295 -16.24 1.16 -9.71
N ALA A 296 -16.15 -0.17 -9.83
CA ALA A 296 -14.88 -0.90 -9.89
C ALA A 296 -14.02 -0.43 -11.08
N GLN A 297 -14.63 -0.26 -12.26
CA GLN A 297 -13.93 0.25 -13.45
C GLN A 297 -13.40 1.67 -13.26
N LEU A 298 -14.18 2.54 -12.62
CA LEU A 298 -13.75 3.91 -12.31
C LEU A 298 -12.55 3.93 -11.38
N VAL A 299 -12.61 3.17 -10.28
CA VAL A 299 -11.50 3.06 -9.31
C VAL A 299 -10.25 2.49 -9.99
N GLN A 300 -10.39 1.41 -10.74
CA GLN A 300 -9.27 0.79 -11.44
C GLN A 300 -8.63 1.74 -12.46
N ARG A 301 -9.45 2.50 -13.22
CA ARG A 301 -8.95 3.51 -14.15
C ARG A 301 -8.15 4.59 -13.43
N PHE A 302 -8.68 5.11 -12.33
CA PHE A 302 -8.01 6.09 -11.48
C PHE A 302 -6.69 5.58 -10.93
N GLU A 303 -6.69 4.38 -10.32
CA GLU A 303 -5.48 3.74 -9.78
C GLU A 303 -4.40 3.54 -10.85
N ASN A 304 -4.77 3.01 -12.00
CA ASN A 304 -3.84 2.77 -13.11
C ASN A 304 -3.22 4.08 -13.61
N ARG A 305 -4.04 5.12 -13.79
CA ARG A 305 -3.57 6.42 -14.25
C ARG A 305 -2.63 7.08 -13.23
N CYS A 306 -2.98 7.00 -11.95
CA CYS A 306 -2.13 7.51 -10.87
C CYS A 306 -0.81 6.75 -10.78
N ALA A 307 -0.83 5.43 -10.83
CA ALA A 307 0.37 4.59 -10.76
C ALA A 307 1.35 4.88 -11.91
N GLU A 308 0.83 5.03 -13.12
CA GLU A 308 1.61 5.39 -14.31
C GLU A 308 2.32 6.75 -14.15
N ILE A 309 1.56 7.80 -13.83
CA ILE A 309 2.09 9.16 -13.67
C ILE A 309 3.14 9.24 -12.56
N ILE A 310 2.83 8.64 -11.40
CA ILE A 310 3.74 8.62 -10.25
C ILE A 310 5.05 7.90 -10.62
N SER A 311 4.95 6.78 -11.34
CA SER A 311 6.13 6.00 -11.77
C SER A 311 6.98 6.76 -12.77
N VAL A 312 6.36 7.38 -13.79
CA VAL A 312 7.05 8.18 -14.80
C VAL A 312 7.75 9.41 -14.17
N GLY A 313 7.09 10.03 -13.18
CA GLY A 313 7.67 11.15 -12.42
C GLY A 313 8.78 10.74 -11.42
N GLY A 314 9.16 9.45 -11.38
CA GLY A 314 10.19 8.95 -10.46
C GLY A 314 9.71 8.89 -9.00
N GLY A 315 8.41 8.97 -8.78
CA GLY A 315 7.77 8.77 -7.48
C GLY A 315 7.54 7.30 -7.15
N ARG A 316 6.97 7.07 -5.98
CA ARG A 316 6.51 5.76 -5.53
C ARG A 316 5.09 5.86 -4.98
N LEU A 317 4.18 5.14 -5.57
CA LEU A 317 2.85 4.93 -5.01
C LEU A 317 3.02 4.15 -3.68
N VAL A 318 2.53 4.71 -2.59
CA VAL A 318 2.59 4.08 -1.27
C VAL A 318 1.39 3.17 -1.07
N LYS A 319 0.20 3.72 -1.28
CA LYS A 319 -1.07 2.97 -1.20
C LYS A 319 -2.21 3.73 -1.88
N THR A 320 -3.25 2.98 -2.21
CA THR A 320 -4.56 3.48 -2.60
C THR A 320 -5.56 3.20 -1.49
N ILE A 321 -6.50 4.12 -1.25
CA ILE A 321 -7.55 4.01 -0.22
C ILE A 321 -8.86 4.47 -0.87
N GLY A 322 -9.53 3.55 -1.57
CA GLY A 322 -10.73 3.89 -2.32
C GLY A 322 -10.45 4.88 -3.45
N ASP A 323 -10.90 6.11 -3.31
CA ASP A 323 -10.75 7.22 -4.25
C ASP A 323 -9.52 8.11 -4.00
N GLU A 324 -8.68 7.75 -3.05
CA GLU A 324 -7.49 8.50 -2.68
C GLU A 324 -6.22 7.70 -2.94
N VAL A 325 -5.20 8.33 -3.50
CA VAL A 325 -3.85 7.79 -3.62
C VAL A 325 -2.86 8.57 -2.78
N LEU A 326 -1.96 7.84 -2.11
CA LEU A 326 -0.81 8.37 -1.38
C LEU A 326 0.47 8.00 -2.11
N TYR A 327 1.30 9.00 -2.42
CA TYR A 327 2.60 8.78 -3.05
C TYR A 327 3.70 9.60 -2.41
N ILE A 328 4.95 9.23 -2.70
CA ILE A 328 6.14 9.99 -2.30
C ILE A 328 7.09 10.20 -3.48
N ALA A 329 7.83 11.31 -3.42
CA ALA A 329 8.94 11.57 -4.33
C ALA A 329 10.20 11.98 -3.55
N SER A 330 11.36 11.87 -4.21
CA SER A 330 12.67 12.10 -3.58
C SER A 330 13.06 13.58 -3.47
N SER A 331 12.39 14.47 -4.21
CA SER A 331 12.61 15.91 -4.19
C SER A 331 11.28 16.66 -4.23
N PRO A 332 11.23 17.92 -3.75
CA PRO A 332 10.03 18.74 -3.84
C PRO A 332 9.63 19.02 -5.29
N GLN A 333 10.58 19.18 -6.20
CA GLN A 333 10.33 19.41 -7.62
C GLN A 333 9.64 18.20 -8.28
N ALA A 334 10.17 16.99 -8.08
CA ALA A 334 9.55 15.78 -8.60
C ALA A 334 8.13 15.57 -8.01
N GLY A 335 7.94 15.88 -6.71
CA GLY A 335 6.64 15.84 -6.07
C GLY A 335 5.64 16.82 -6.70
N ALA A 336 6.06 18.04 -6.97
CA ALA A 336 5.23 19.06 -7.60
C ALA A 336 4.88 18.72 -9.06
N GLU A 337 5.83 18.21 -9.84
CA GLU A 337 5.57 17.75 -11.22
C GLU A 337 4.58 16.60 -11.28
N ILE A 338 4.73 15.59 -10.39
CA ILE A 338 3.77 14.49 -10.27
C ILE A 338 2.39 15.03 -9.90
N SER A 339 2.31 15.95 -8.91
CA SER A 339 1.04 16.53 -8.47
C SER A 339 0.31 17.25 -9.61
N LEU A 340 1.03 18.08 -10.38
CA LEU A 340 0.48 18.82 -11.52
C LEU A 340 0.05 17.87 -12.63
N ALA A 341 0.84 16.84 -12.92
CA ALA A 341 0.50 15.83 -13.93
C ALA A 341 -0.75 15.03 -13.53
N LEU A 342 -0.88 14.66 -12.24
CA LEU A 342 -2.08 14.00 -11.71
C LEU A 342 -3.32 14.89 -11.86
N ALA A 343 -3.25 16.14 -11.38
CA ALA A 343 -4.39 17.06 -11.47
C ALA A 343 -4.83 17.27 -12.91
N LYS A 344 -3.89 17.43 -13.84
CA LYS A 344 -4.16 17.60 -15.26
C LYS A 344 -4.73 16.32 -15.89
N ALA A 345 -4.05 15.19 -15.77
CA ALA A 345 -4.44 13.95 -16.47
C ALA A 345 -5.76 13.37 -15.98
N ILE A 346 -6.10 13.55 -14.69
CA ILE A 346 -7.40 13.16 -14.15
C ILE A 346 -8.48 14.14 -14.60
N GLY A 347 -8.17 15.45 -14.65
CA GLY A 347 -9.10 16.47 -15.12
C GLY A 347 -9.40 16.42 -16.63
N ASP A 348 -8.45 15.91 -17.43
CA ASP A 348 -8.60 15.72 -18.88
C ASP A 348 -9.29 14.38 -19.22
N ASP A 349 -9.57 13.50 -18.26
CA ASP A 349 -10.21 12.21 -18.47
C ASP A 349 -11.74 12.32 -18.31
N ASP A 350 -12.47 12.22 -19.40
CA ASP A 350 -13.94 12.35 -19.43
C ASP A 350 -14.69 11.31 -18.57
N LEU A 351 -14.04 10.22 -18.18
CA LEU A 351 -14.64 9.14 -17.38
C LEU A 351 -14.33 9.27 -15.89
N LEU A 352 -13.40 10.15 -15.51
CA LEU A 352 -13.02 10.39 -14.12
C LEU A 352 -13.58 11.74 -13.64
N PRO A 353 -14.06 11.84 -12.39
CA PRO A 353 -14.28 13.14 -11.77
C PRO A 353 -12.92 13.83 -11.55
N SER A 354 -12.95 15.16 -11.48
CA SER A 354 -11.73 15.92 -11.14
C SER A 354 -11.13 15.46 -9.83
N ALA A 355 -9.82 15.61 -9.67
CA ALA A 355 -9.13 15.32 -8.43
C ALA A 355 -8.73 16.59 -7.66
N ARG A 356 -8.66 16.50 -6.34
CA ARG A 356 -7.98 17.42 -5.45
C ARG A 356 -6.60 16.88 -5.18
N VAL A 357 -5.58 17.70 -5.31
CA VAL A 357 -4.20 17.25 -5.11
C VAL A 357 -3.51 18.17 -4.13
N ALA A 358 -2.75 17.59 -3.20
CA ALA A 358 -1.85 18.35 -2.35
C ALA A 358 -0.53 17.63 -2.16
N MET A 359 0.53 18.40 -1.92
CA MET A 359 1.87 17.87 -1.68
C MET A 359 2.59 18.69 -0.62
N VAL A 360 3.28 18.01 0.30
CA VAL A 360 4.09 18.63 1.35
C VAL A 360 5.48 18.02 1.35
N TRP A 361 6.50 18.86 1.36
CA TRP A 361 7.90 18.46 1.53
C TRP A 361 8.27 18.46 3.01
N GLY A 362 8.66 17.31 3.54
CA GLY A 362 9.02 17.24 4.96
C GLY A 362 9.51 15.87 5.40
N ARG A 363 9.74 15.76 6.71
CA ARG A 363 10.22 14.53 7.34
C ARG A 363 9.10 13.50 7.47
N VAL A 364 9.39 12.26 7.11
CA VAL A 364 8.49 11.11 7.25
C VAL A 364 9.19 9.94 7.91
N LEU A 365 8.46 9.18 8.70
CA LEU A 365 8.87 7.86 9.18
C LEU A 365 8.38 6.82 8.17
N SER A 366 9.27 5.93 7.75
CA SER A 366 8.90 4.80 6.89
C SER A 366 8.94 3.52 7.71
N ARG A 367 7.82 2.80 7.78
CA ARG A 367 7.74 1.53 8.47
C ARG A 367 6.86 0.55 7.69
N LEU A 368 7.35 -0.66 7.45
CA LEU A 368 6.62 -1.73 6.75
C LEU A 368 6.08 -1.31 5.37
N GLY A 369 6.83 -0.46 4.65
CA GLY A 369 6.42 0.03 3.33
C GLY A 369 5.47 1.23 3.34
N ASP A 370 4.87 1.55 4.48
CA ASP A 370 4.03 2.73 4.69
C ASP A 370 4.83 3.92 5.24
N ILE A 371 4.22 5.09 5.26
CA ILE A 371 4.81 6.34 5.76
C ILE A 371 3.91 6.98 6.80
N TYR A 372 4.55 7.62 7.79
CA TYR A 372 3.87 8.24 8.93
C TYR A 372 4.52 9.59 9.27
N GLY A 373 3.78 10.41 9.97
CA GLY A 373 4.29 11.66 10.55
C GLY A 373 3.46 12.89 10.23
N PRO A 374 3.82 14.04 10.83
CA PRO A 374 3.09 15.30 10.63
C PRO A 374 2.99 15.72 9.16
N THR A 375 4.05 15.49 8.36
CA THR A 375 4.07 15.77 6.92
C THR A 375 2.94 15.05 6.16
N VAL A 376 2.73 13.76 6.47
CA VAL A 376 1.66 12.95 5.87
C VAL A 376 0.28 13.50 6.25
N ASN A 377 0.11 13.81 7.53
CA ASN A 377 -1.15 14.34 8.03
C ASN A 377 -1.47 15.74 7.46
N LEU A 378 -0.46 16.59 7.29
CA LEU A 378 -0.64 17.93 6.69
C LEU A 378 -1.01 17.80 5.21
N ALA A 379 -0.32 16.95 4.45
CA ALA A 379 -0.63 16.72 3.03
C ALA A 379 -2.08 16.24 2.85
N ALA A 380 -2.53 15.24 3.63
CA ALA A 380 -3.91 14.75 3.60
C ALA A 380 -4.92 15.87 3.93
N ARG A 381 -4.63 16.74 4.90
CA ARG A 381 -5.51 17.87 5.23
C ARG A 381 -5.56 18.94 4.15
N LEU A 382 -4.43 19.23 3.50
CA LEU A 382 -4.39 20.18 2.39
C LEU A 382 -5.16 19.65 1.19
N THR A 383 -5.15 18.34 0.94
CA THR A 383 -5.93 17.73 -0.15
C THR A 383 -7.43 18.02 0.02
N THR A 384 -7.96 17.93 1.23
CA THR A 384 -9.37 18.26 1.49
C THR A 384 -9.71 19.74 1.29
N LEU A 385 -8.71 20.64 1.35
CA LEU A 385 -8.86 22.09 1.15
C LEU A 385 -8.62 22.51 -0.30
N ALA A 386 -8.04 21.65 -1.11
CA ALA A 386 -7.75 21.96 -2.51
C ALA A 386 -9.04 22.08 -3.33
N GLU A 387 -9.06 23.05 -4.23
CA GLU A 387 -10.12 23.13 -5.24
C GLU A 387 -9.96 22.02 -6.28
N PRO A 388 -11.05 21.51 -6.86
CA PRO A 388 -10.98 20.51 -7.93
C PRO A 388 -10.03 20.91 -9.06
N GLY A 389 -9.15 20.00 -9.49
CA GLY A 389 -8.18 20.25 -10.55
C GLY A 389 -7.00 21.12 -10.15
N THR A 390 -6.83 21.42 -8.86
CA THR A 390 -5.71 22.25 -8.37
C THR A 390 -4.75 21.47 -7.47
N VAL A 391 -3.53 21.99 -7.33
CA VAL A 391 -2.49 21.45 -6.47
C VAL A 391 -2.18 22.43 -5.35
N LEU A 392 -2.35 22.02 -4.10
CA LEU A 392 -1.99 22.79 -2.92
C LEU A 392 -0.70 22.28 -2.27
N VAL A 393 0.11 23.23 -1.80
CA VAL A 393 1.26 22.98 -0.93
C VAL A 393 1.22 23.91 0.28
N ASP A 394 1.99 23.62 1.33
CA ASP A 394 2.22 24.56 2.43
C ASP A 394 3.28 25.61 2.07
N ALA A 395 3.38 26.68 2.84
CA ALA A 395 4.33 27.77 2.61
C ALA A 395 5.80 27.29 2.63
N THR A 396 6.13 26.32 3.48
CA THR A 396 7.48 25.75 3.55
C THR A 396 7.84 25.02 2.27
N THR A 397 6.95 24.19 1.76
CA THR A 397 7.09 23.50 0.48
C THR A 397 7.19 24.51 -0.67
N ALA A 398 6.31 25.53 -0.69
CA ALA A 398 6.36 26.57 -1.71
C ALA A 398 7.73 27.28 -1.74
N SER A 399 8.33 27.55 -0.57
CA SER A 399 9.67 28.16 -0.50
C SER A 399 10.76 27.29 -1.16
N THR A 400 10.62 25.96 -1.14
CA THR A 400 11.57 25.04 -1.81
C THR A 400 11.40 24.99 -3.32
N LEU A 401 10.26 25.41 -3.84
CA LEU A 401 9.94 25.49 -5.27
C LEU A 401 10.17 26.88 -5.84
N ALA A 402 10.39 27.87 -4.99
CA ALA A 402 10.56 29.27 -5.41
C ALA A 402 11.80 29.47 -6.29
N GLY A 403 11.62 30.18 -7.39
CA GLY A 403 12.70 30.45 -8.38
C GLY A 403 12.85 29.36 -9.44
N ASP A 404 12.09 28.28 -9.39
CA ASP A 404 12.06 27.27 -10.44
C ASP A 404 11.01 27.65 -11.51
N GLU A 405 11.45 27.89 -12.73
CA GLU A 405 10.60 28.35 -13.85
C GLU A 405 9.50 27.36 -14.25
N ARG A 406 9.57 26.13 -13.78
CA ARG A 406 8.54 25.11 -14.01
C ARG A 406 7.26 25.37 -13.23
N PHE A 407 7.33 26.18 -12.15
CA PHE A 407 6.23 26.37 -11.21
C PHE A 407 5.85 27.84 -11.05
N VAL A 408 4.56 28.10 -11.05
CA VAL A 408 3.96 29.37 -10.61
C VAL A 408 3.33 29.14 -9.25
N LEU A 409 3.70 29.96 -8.26
CA LEU A 409 3.25 29.85 -6.87
C LEU A 409 2.26 30.96 -6.58
N ILE A 410 1.03 30.61 -6.21
CA ILE A 410 -0.08 31.55 -5.98
C ILE A 410 -0.55 31.41 -4.52
N PRO A 411 -0.15 32.35 -3.64
CA PRO A 411 -0.57 32.32 -2.24
C PRO A 411 -2.09 32.34 -2.09
N GLN A 412 -2.61 31.52 -1.18
CA GLN A 412 -4.01 31.42 -0.86
C GLN A 412 -4.32 32.09 0.51
N LYS A 413 -5.60 32.29 0.80
CA LYS A 413 -6.00 32.78 2.14
C LYS A 413 -5.57 31.80 3.21
N VAL A 414 -5.17 32.34 4.37
CA VAL A 414 -4.89 31.54 5.58
C VAL A 414 -6.08 30.64 5.90
N ARG A 415 -5.80 29.40 6.24
CA ARG A 415 -6.79 28.40 6.63
C ARG A 415 -6.42 27.79 7.97
N THR A 416 -7.40 27.62 8.85
CA THR A 416 -7.21 26.84 10.08
C THR A 416 -7.29 25.35 9.74
N VAL A 417 -6.21 24.60 10.02
CA VAL A 417 -6.12 23.17 9.79
C VAL A 417 -6.07 22.45 11.12
N ARG A 418 -6.99 21.51 11.33
CA ARG A 418 -7.09 20.76 12.60
C ARG A 418 -5.76 20.06 12.91
N GLY A 419 -5.19 20.37 14.08
CA GLY A 419 -3.91 19.81 14.54
C GLY A 419 -2.66 20.55 14.05
N PHE A 420 -2.81 21.57 13.18
CA PHE A 420 -1.71 22.37 12.63
C PHE A 420 -1.88 23.88 12.88
N GLY A 421 -3.05 24.31 13.36
CA GLY A 421 -3.35 25.74 13.52
C GLY A 421 -3.56 26.45 12.18
N GLU A 422 -3.09 27.69 12.10
CA GLU A 422 -3.14 28.49 10.87
C GLU A 422 -2.05 28.04 9.89
N VAL A 423 -2.46 27.70 8.68
CA VAL A 423 -1.59 27.32 7.56
C VAL A 423 -1.80 28.31 6.43
N ASN A 424 -0.72 28.66 5.75
CA ASN A 424 -0.72 29.49 4.55
C ASN A 424 -0.59 28.59 3.31
N PRO A 425 -1.70 28.13 2.71
CA PRO A 425 -1.63 27.28 1.52
C PRO A 425 -1.18 28.09 0.31
N VAL A 426 -0.50 27.43 -0.59
CA VAL A 426 -0.06 28.00 -1.87
C VAL A 426 -0.51 27.07 -3.00
N THR A 427 -1.20 27.58 -4.01
CA THR A 427 -1.50 26.82 -5.21
C THR A 427 -0.26 26.79 -6.11
N VAL A 428 0.08 25.60 -6.56
CA VAL A 428 1.12 25.40 -7.58
C VAL A 428 0.46 25.23 -8.94
N ALA A 429 0.94 25.96 -9.93
CA ALA A 429 0.52 25.86 -11.33
C ALA A 429 1.73 25.69 -12.23
N HIS A 430 1.49 25.23 -13.47
CA HIS A 430 2.53 25.14 -14.48
C HIS A 430 3.12 26.50 -14.81
N GLY A 431 4.46 26.59 -14.80
CA GLY A 431 5.22 27.72 -15.30
C GLY A 431 5.62 27.57 -16.78
N THR A 432 6.67 28.29 -17.19
CA THR A 432 7.17 28.28 -18.56
C THR A 432 8.21 27.18 -18.82
N GLY A 433 8.75 26.56 -17.78
CA GLY A 433 9.72 25.47 -17.89
C GLY A 433 9.07 24.16 -18.41
N LYS A 434 9.91 23.25 -18.92
CA LYS A 434 9.42 21.91 -19.32
C LYS A 434 9.03 21.12 -18.09
N GLY A 435 7.76 20.78 -17.97
CA GLY A 435 7.22 19.91 -16.94
C GLY A 435 7.33 18.43 -17.31
N LEU A 436 6.79 17.57 -16.44
CA LEU A 436 6.67 16.12 -16.66
C LEU A 436 5.77 15.84 -17.87
N VAL A 437 6.29 15.07 -18.84
CA VAL A 437 5.52 14.56 -19.98
C VAL A 437 5.17 13.10 -19.68
N VAL A 438 3.88 12.80 -19.73
CA VAL A 438 3.34 11.44 -19.63
C VAL A 438 2.67 11.16 -20.98
N ASP A 439 3.22 10.21 -21.71
CA ASP A 439 2.74 9.79 -23.07
C ASP A 439 1.41 9.03 -22.98
#